data_ea1c55428ed6fb5e843e702ba73cc8c6
#
_entry.id   ea1c55428ed6fb5e843e702ba73cc8c6
#
_cell.length_a   1.000
_cell.length_b   1.000
_cell.length_c   1.000
_cell.angle_alpha   90.00
_cell.angle_beta   90.00
_cell.angle_gamma   90.00
#
_symmetry.space_group_name_H-M   'P 1'
#
loop_
_entity.id
_entity.type
_entity.pdbx_description
1 polymer ?
#
loop_
_entity_poly.entity_id
_entity_poly.type
_entity_poly.pdbx_seq_one_letter_code
_entity_poly.pdbx_strand_id
1 'polypeptide(L)'
;VRTPDAGTVEEVLKLAARAPSFDIVPPWRWREGNECLELVTTRTDQTALLACGAVLHHVRVALSAMGWDCHVLRSAGADGQVASVHPRWELDPFSCEVASAAAISLRRADPRPFLPDEVPDSALTWLLHAAHAESCDMELVARRNGALVRMIGHDWLRLGEAVSSVLLASTVWGLASQALLHDGEVFVRVGWQSPNAEPLPQSAR
;
A
#
# COMPACT_ATOMS: atom_id res chain seq x y z
N VAL A 1 23.66 -5.93 15.99
CA VAL A 1 22.52 -5.28 15.29
C VAL A 1 21.30 -5.48 16.17
N ARG A 2 20.58 -4.41 16.49
CA ARG A 2 19.33 -4.51 17.24
C ARG A 2 18.21 -4.90 16.26
N THR A 3 17.43 -5.90 16.59
CA THR A 3 16.27 -6.36 15.82
C THR A 3 14.99 -6.11 16.62
N PRO A 4 13.83 -5.89 15.96
CA PRO A 4 12.55 -5.81 16.66
C PRO A 4 12.30 -7.07 17.50
N ASP A 5 11.67 -6.92 18.65
CA ASP A 5 11.19 -8.06 19.40
C ASP A 5 9.98 -8.75 18.72
N ALA A 6 9.67 -9.97 19.16
CA ALA A 6 8.58 -10.75 18.57
C ALA A 6 7.21 -10.04 18.63
N GLY A 7 6.94 -9.27 19.69
CA GLY A 7 5.70 -8.53 19.85
C GLY A 7 5.59 -7.40 18.82
N THR A 8 6.69 -6.66 18.59
CA THR A 8 6.78 -5.64 17.55
C THR A 8 6.54 -6.25 16.16
N VAL A 9 7.20 -7.38 15.86
CA VAL A 9 7.02 -8.09 14.58
C VAL A 9 5.55 -8.51 14.39
N GLU A 10 4.93 -9.08 15.40
CA GLU A 10 3.52 -9.49 15.35
C GLU A 10 2.58 -8.31 15.02
N GLU A 11 2.74 -7.18 15.68
CA GLU A 11 1.92 -5.99 15.43
C GLU A 11 2.17 -5.39 14.03
N VAL A 12 3.42 -5.38 13.56
CA VAL A 12 3.79 -4.99 12.19
C VAL A 12 3.08 -5.87 11.17
N LEU A 13 3.14 -7.19 11.31
CA LEU A 13 2.52 -8.13 10.39
C LEU A 13 0.99 -8.05 10.44
N LYS A 14 0.40 -7.79 11.61
CA LYS A 14 -1.03 -7.57 11.78
C LYS A 14 -1.54 -6.32 11.05
N LEU A 15 -0.79 -5.23 11.11
CA LEU A 15 -1.08 -4.03 10.31
C LEU A 15 -0.90 -4.30 8.82
N ALA A 16 0.20 -4.97 8.45
CA ALA A 16 0.50 -5.27 7.05
C ALA A 16 -0.56 -6.18 6.40
N ALA A 17 -1.17 -7.09 7.15
CA ALA A 17 -2.25 -7.95 6.65
C ALA A 17 -3.49 -7.19 6.15
N ARG A 18 -3.59 -5.88 6.41
CA ARG A 18 -4.65 -4.99 5.89
C ARG A 18 -4.32 -4.41 4.50
N ALA A 19 -3.23 -4.83 3.89
CA ALA A 19 -2.82 -4.37 2.57
C ALA A 19 -3.91 -4.66 1.51
N PRO A 20 -4.07 -3.77 0.52
CA PRO A 20 -5.00 -4.00 -0.57
C PRO A 20 -4.59 -5.25 -1.37
N SER A 21 -5.58 -6.04 -1.76
CA SER A 21 -5.40 -7.18 -2.65
C SER A 21 -6.52 -7.19 -3.67
N PHE A 22 -6.22 -7.66 -4.88
CA PHE A 22 -7.22 -7.95 -5.92
C PHE A 22 -7.77 -9.37 -5.80
N ASP A 23 -7.18 -10.20 -4.92
CA ASP A 23 -7.60 -11.57 -4.64
C ASP A 23 -8.41 -11.63 -3.34
N ILE A 24 -9.35 -12.60 -3.28
CA ILE A 24 -10.15 -12.88 -2.07
C ILE A 24 -9.26 -13.42 -0.95
N VAL A 25 -8.29 -14.27 -1.33
CA VAL A 25 -7.30 -14.83 -0.40
C VAL A 25 -5.94 -14.20 -0.71
N PRO A 26 -5.25 -13.64 0.28
CA PRO A 26 -3.92 -13.06 0.06
C PRO A 26 -2.97 -14.09 -0.57
N PRO A 27 -2.29 -13.76 -1.68
CA PRO A 27 -1.42 -14.68 -2.38
C PRO A 27 -0.03 -14.81 -1.73
N TRP A 28 0.19 -14.13 -0.64
CA TRP A 28 1.47 -14.00 0.06
C TRP A 28 1.43 -14.57 1.47
N ARG A 29 2.61 -14.86 1.98
CA ARG A 29 2.85 -15.18 3.40
C ARG A 29 4.21 -14.64 3.82
N TRP A 30 4.38 -14.46 5.13
CA TRP A 30 5.64 -14.11 5.73
C TRP A 30 6.32 -15.36 6.29
N ARG A 31 7.64 -15.40 6.18
CA ARG A 31 8.50 -16.41 6.77
C ARG A 31 9.61 -15.68 7.53
N GLU A 32 9.88 -16.10 8.76
CA GLU A 32 11.03 -15.61 9.52
C GLU A 32 12.31 -16.18 8.91
N GLY A 33 13.24 -15.31 8.56
CA GLY A 33 14.58 -15.64 8.11
C GLY A 33 15.62 -15.27 9.18
N ASN A 34 16.88 -15.36 8.81
CA ASN A 34 17.97 -14.94 9.69
C ASN A 34 18.02 -13.40 9.72
N GLU A 35 17.55 -12.81 10.84
CA GLU A 35 17.47 -11.35 11.06
C GLU A 35 16.64 -10.60 9.99
N CYS A 36 15.69 -11.25 9.34
CA CYS A 36 14.84 -10.66 8.32
C CYS A 36 13.45 -11.30 8.28
N LEU A 37 12.52 -10.60 7.64
CA LEU A 37 11.21 -11.12 7.27
C LEU A 37 11.20 -11.38 5.76
N GLU A 38 10.94 -12.60 5.35
CA GLU A 38 10.87 -12.99 3.94
C GLU A 38 9.42 -12.98 3.46
N LEU A 39 9.17 -12.24 2.40
CA LEU A 39 7.89 -12.24 1.72
C LEU A 39 7.89 -13.33 0.63
N VAL A 40 6.97 -14.26 0.74
CA VAL A 40 6.88 -15.44 -0.11
C VAL A 40 5.52 -15.52 -0.78
N THR A 41 5.49 -15.88 -2.05
CA THR A 41 4.25 -16.18 -2.80
C THR A 41 4.38 -17.47 -3.60
N THR A 42 3.27 -18.16 -3.82
CA THR A 42 3.20 -19.33 -4.70
C THR A 42 2.79 -18.96 -6.13
N ARG A 43 2.47 -17.67 -6.37
CA ARG A 43 1.98 -17.15 -7.64
C ARG A 43 2.85 -15.96 -8.06
N THR A 44 3.13 -15.87 -9.36
CA THR A 44 3.94 -14.79 -9.96
C THR A 44 3.17 -13.99 -11.02
N ASP A 45 1.84 -14.16 -11.06
CA ASP A 45 1.01 -13.32 -11.92
C ASP A 45 0.90 -11.88 -11.39
N GLN A 46 0.39 -11.00 -12.23
CA GLN A 46 0.30 -9.56 -11.96
C GLN A 46 -0.42 -9.23 -10.65
N THR A 47 -1.57 -9.87 -10.38
CA THR A 47 -2.36 -9.60 -9.18
C THR A 47 -1.64 -10.04 -7.91
N ALA A 48 -0.95 -11.18 -7.97
CA ALA A 48 -0.17 -11.69 -6.84
C ALA A 48 1.03 -10.77 -6.53
N LEU A 49 1.77 -10.32 -7.53
CA LEU A 49 2.91 -9.43 -7.34
C LEU A 49 2.47 -8.04 -6.87
N LEU A 50 1.35 -7.50 -7.38
CA LEU A 50 0.75 -6.26 -6.86
C LEU A 50 0.39 -6.39 -5.38
N ALA A 51 -0.25 -7.49 -4.97
CA ALA A 51 -0.61 -7.72 -3.57
C ALA A 51 0.64 -7.89 -2.69
N CYS A 52 1.69 -8.57 -3.20
CA CYS A 52 2.98 -8.67 -2.53
C CYS A 52 3.64 -7.30 -2.33
N GLY A 53 3.61 -6.43 -3.34
CA GLY A 53 4.12 -5.06 -3.23
C GLY A 53 3.33 -4.23 -2.20
N ALA A 54 2.02 -4.33 -2.21
CA ALA A 54 1.18 -3.61 -1.27
C ALA A 54 1.44 -4.02 0.18
N VAL A 55 1.58 -5.32 0.47
CA VAL A 55 1.89 -5.79 1.83
C VAL A 55 3.32 -5.44 2.24
N LEU A 56 4.27 -5.45 1.30
CA LEU A 56 5.64 -5.01 1.54
C LEU A 56 5.72 -3.55 1.95
N HIS A 57 4.97 -2.67 1.26
CA HIS A 57 4.86 -1.26 1.64
C HIS A 57 4.23 -1.10 3.03
N HIS A 58 3.16 -1.83 3.36
CA HIS A 58 2.55 -1.78 4.69
C HIS A 58 3.51 -2.20 5.81
N VAL A 59 4.33 -3.25 5.60
CA VAL A 59 5.36 -3.64 6.58
C VAL A 59 6.37 -2.52 6.80
N ARG A 60 6.84 -1.87 5.74
CA ARG A 60 7.78 -0.75 5.83
C ARG A 60 7.19 0.43 6.60
N VAL A 61 5.96 0.81 6.28
CA VAL A 61 5.24 1.89 6.98
C VAL A 61 5.01 1.56 8.44
N ALA A 62 4.62 0.31 8.76
CA ALA A 62 4.39 -0.12 10.13
C ALA A 62 5.69 -0.15 10.95
N LEU A 63 6.78 -0.66 10.38
CA LEU A 63 8.11 -0.64 11.01
C LEU A 63 8.55 0.80 11.31
N SER A 64 8.48 1.68 10.32
CA SER A 64 8.90 3.07 10.45
C SER A 64 8.10 3.81 11.53
N ALA A 65 6.79 3.61 11.59
CA ALA A 65 5.94 4.18 12.64
C ALA A 65 6.22 3.65 14.05
N MET A 66 6.83 2.46 14.16
CA MET A 66 7.29 1.88 15.41
C MET A 66 8.76 2.19 15.72
N GLY A 67 9.39 3.11 14.96
CA GLY A 67 10.76 3.54 15.19
C GLY A 67 11.84 2.66 14.56
N TRP A 68 11.48 1.82 13.58
CA TRP A 68 12.42 0.93 12.90
C TRP A 68 12.65 1.36 11.45
N ASP A 69 13.88 1.63 11.06
CA ASP A 69 14.28 1.66 9.66
C ASP A 69 14.44 0.24 9.13
N CYS A 70 14.26 0.05 7.83
CA CYS A 70 14.45 -1.24 7.21
C CYS A 70 15.08 -1.15 5.81
N HIS A 71 15.95 -2.10 5.53
CA HIS A 71 16.45 -2.32 4.17
C HIS A 71 15.67 -3.44 3.51
N VAL A 72 15.20 -3.19 2.28
CA VAL A 72 14.43 -4.16 1.50
C VAL A 72 15.24 -4.65 0.32
N LEU A 73 15.44 -5.96 0.27
CA LEU A 73 15.99 -6.64 -0.89
C LEU A 73 14.83 -7.23 -1.69
N ARG A 74 14.65 -6.76 -2.92
CA ARG A 74 13.64 -7.24 -3.87
C ARG A 74 14.33 -8.13 -4.87
N SER A 75 14.18 -9.43 -4.69
CA SER A 75 14.79 -10.43 -5.58
C SER A 75 13.96 -11.70 -5.55
N ALA A 76 13.74 -12.30 -6.71
CA ALA A 76 13.21 -13.64 -6.78
C ALA A 76 14.23 -14.61 -6.16
N GLY A 77 13.89 -15.19 -5.03
CA GLY A 77 14.68 -16.21 -4.34
C GLY A 77 14.13 -17.61 -4.58
N ALA A 78 14.77 -18.58 -3.92
CA ALA A 78 14.24 -19.93 -3.87
C ALA A 78 12.86 -19.96 -3.17
N ASP A 79 12.06 -20.99 -3.47
CA ASP A 79 10.77 -21.24 -2.80
C ASP A 79 9.73 -20.10 -2.87
N GLY A 80 9.78 -19.29 -3.95
CA GLY A 80 8.81 -18.24 -4.18
C GLY A 80 9.04 -16.96 -3.36
N GLN A 81 10.21 -16.76 -2.79
CA GLN A 81 10.58 -15.50 -2.16
C GLN A 81 10.61 -14.38 -3.21
N VAL A 82 9.94 -13.25 -2.92
CA VAL A 82 9.91 -12.06 -3.78
C VAL A 82 10.60 -10.86 -3.15
N ALA A 83 10.74 -10.84 -1.83
CA ALA A 83 11.48 -9.82 -1.11
C ALA A 83 11.91 -10.31 0.27
N SER A 84 12.91 -9.64 0.85
CA SER A 84 13.23 -9.72 2.28
C SER A 84 13.35 -8.33 2.88
N VAL A 85 12.83 -8.17 4.10
CA VAL A 85 12.86 -6.95 4.89
C VAL A 85 13.81 -7.16 6.05
N HIS A 86 14.85 -6.32 6.12
CA HIS A 86 15.88 -6.36 7.16
C HIS A 86 15.74 -5.11 8.04
N PRO A 87 15.08 -5.19 9.21
CA PRO A 87 15.05 -4.10 10.17
C PRO A 87 16.48 -3.82 10.64
N ARG A 88 16.91 -2.55 10.61
CA ARG A 88 18.31 -2.23 10.88
C ARG A 88 18.53 -1.31 12.05
N TRP A 89 17.61 -0.43 12.30
CA TRP A 89 17.85 0.68 13.21
C TRP A 89 16.54 1.15 13.82
N GLU A 90 16.61 1.56 15.07
CA GLU A 90 15.50 2.17 15.79
C GLU A 90 15.63 3.70 15.67
N LEU A 91 14.66 4.35 15.09
CA LEU A 91 14.58 5.78 14.88
C LEU A 91 13.38 6.36 15.63
N ASP A 92 13.44 7.66 15.93
CA ASP A 92 12.23 8.39 16.32
C ASP A 92 11.33 8.56 15.08
N PRO A 93 10.09 8.04 15.09
CA PRO A 93 9.22 8.12 13.92
C PRO A 93 8.81 9.56 13.63
N PHE A 94 8.84 9.95 12.35
CA PHE A 94 8.32 11.25 11.94
C PHE A 94 6.79 11.25 11.92
N SER A 95 6.19 12.43 12.05
CA SER A 95 4.73 12.58 12.08
C SER A 95 4.02 12.03 10.83
N CYS A 96 4.67 12.12 9.65
CA CYS A 96 4.12 11.58 8.39
C CYS A 96 4.08 10.04 8.39
N GLU A 97 5.04 9.36 9.00
CA GLU A 97 5.08 7.90 9.11
C GLU A 97 3.98 7.39 10.03
N VAL A 98 3.79 8.05 11.17
CA VAL A 98 2.68 7.77 12.09
C VAL A 98 1.33 7.99 11.41
N ALA A 99 1.16 9.07 10.64
CA ALA A 99 -0.06 9.33 9.89
C ALA A 99 -0.34 8.24 8.82
N SER A 100 0.70 7.81 8.11
CA SER A 100 0.59 6.74 7.12
C SER A 100 0.23 5.39 7.76
N ALA A 101 0.80 5.06 8.91
CA ALA A 101 0.44 3.84 9.66
C ALA A 101 -1.00 3.90 10.19
N ALA A 102 -1.45 5.05 10.68
CA ALA A 102 -2.85 5.25 11.07
C ALA A 102 -3.79 5.06 9.87
N ALA A 103 -3.39 5.55 8.68
CA ALA A 103 -4.14 5.38 7.45
C ALA A 103 -4.33 3.90 7.07
N ILE A 104 -3.41 2.99 7.40
CA ILE A 104 -3.60 1.55 7.21
C ILE A 104 -4.87 1.06 7.91
N SER A 105 -5.12 1.53 9.12
CA SER A 105 -6.30 1.14 9.90
C SER A 105 -7.58 1.82 9.45
N LEU A 106 -7.50 3.01 8.87
CA LEU A 106 -8.64 3.82 8.45
C LEU A 106 -9.08 3.51 7.02
N ARG A 107 -8.13 3.16 6.14
CA ARG A 107 -8.39 2.92 4.72
C ARG A 107 -9.44 1.81 4.51
N ARG A 108 -10.36 2.09 3.60
CA ARG A 108 -11.32 1.10 3.07
C ARG A 108 -11.34 1.25 1.55
N ALA A 109 -11.43 0.14 0.83
CA ALA A 109 -11.77 0.18 -0.60
C ALA A 109 -13.20 0.70 -0.73
N ASP A 110 -13.41 1.71 -1.56
CA ASP A 110 -14.73 2.30 -1.76
C ASP A 110 -15.16 2.22 -3.22
N PRO A 111 -16.02 1.26 -3.57
CA PRO A 111 -16.55 1.11 -4.91
C PRO A 111 -17.67 2.12 -5.26
N ARG A 112 -18.19 2.87 -4.28
CA ARG A 112 -19.28 3.81 -4.47
C ARG A 112 -18.85 4.98 -5.35
N PRO A 113 -19.81 5.65 -6.04
CA PRO A 113 -19.53 6.90 -6.72
C PRO A 113 -19.04 7.97 -5.74
N PHE A 114 -18.05 8.75 -6.15
CA PHE A 114 -17.61 9.91 -5.40
C PHE A 114 -18.50 11.12 -5.68
N LEU A 115 -18.43 12.12 -4.80
CA LEU A 115 -19.04 13.41 -5.02
C LEU A 115 -18.49 14.07 -6.30
N PRO A 116 -19.26 14.97 -6.95
CA PRO A 116 -18.80 15.67 -8.15
C PRO A 116 -17.70 16.70 -7.87
N ASP A 117 -17.33 16.87 -6.60
CA ASP A 117 -16.30 17.83 -6.19
C ASP A 117 -14.92 17.43 -6.73
N GLU A 118 -14.18 18.42 -7.16
CA GLU A 118 -12.84 18.21 -7.70
C GLU A 118 -11.85 17.85 -6.59
N VAL A 119 -10.95 16.93 -6.89
CA VAL A 119 -9.76 16.66 -6.08
C VAL A 119 -8.77 17.80 -6.32
N PRO A 120 -8.30 18.50 -5.26
CA PRO A 120 -7.37 19.62 -5.40
C PRO A 120 -6.05 19.21 -6.07
N ASP A 121 -5.46 20.09 -6.86
CA ASP A 121 -4.16 19.85 -7.48
C ASP A 121 -3.05 19.57 -6.44
N SER A 122 -3.11 20.20 -5.28
CA SER A 122 -2.18 19.93 -4.16
C SER A 122 -2.27 18.49 -3.68
N ALA A 123 -3.49 17.92 -3.60
CA ALA A 123 -3.67 16.53 -3.26
C ALA A 123 -3.11 15.62 -4.37
N LEU A 124 -3.41 15.89 -5.64
CA LEU A 124 -2.87 15.11 -6.76
C LEU A 124 -1.34 15.16 -6.82
N THR A 125 -0.74 16.33 -6.58
CA THR A 125 0.72 16.48 -6.48
C THR A 125 1.30 15.63 -5.34
N TRP A 126 0.63 15.58 -4.19
CA TRP A 126 1.03 14.74 -3.07
C TRP A 126 0.96 13.25 -3.41
N LEU A 127 -0.11 12.83 -4.11
CA LEU A 127 -0.26 11.44 -4.57
C LEU A 127 0.84 11.05 -5.58
N LEU A 128 1.19 11.98 -6.48
CA LEU A 128 2.30 11.78 -7.41
C LEU A 128 3.64 11.60 -6.68
N HIS A 129 3.92 12.41 -5.66
CA HIS A 129 5.11 12.24 -4.84
C HIS A 129 5.11 10.89 -4.10
N ALA A 130 3.94 10.43 -3.64
CA ALA A 130 3.81 9.11 -3.01
C ALA A 130 4.11 7.97 -4.00
N ALA A 131 3.71 8.08 -5.26
CA ALA A 131 4.06 7.13 -6.31
C ALA A 131 5.56 7.16 -6.65
N HIS A 132 6.13 8.37 -6.80
CA HIS A 132 7.56 8.56 -7.09
C HIS A 132 8.47 8.00 -5.99
N ALA A 133 8.07 8.09 -4.73
CA ALA A 133 8.82 7.51 -3.61
C ALA A 133 9.02 5.99 -3.76
N GLU A 134 8.10 5.33 -4.47
CA GLU A 134 8.18 3.91 -4.80
C GLU A 134 8.71 3.65 -6.22
N SER A 135 9.34 4.64 -6.85
CA SER A 135 9.93 4.56 -8.20
C SER A 135 8.90 4.26 -9.31
N CYS A 136 7.69 4.75 -9.14
CA CYS A 136 6.60 4.66 -10.12
C CYS A 136 6.09 6.05 -10.47
N ASP A 137 5.54 6.18 -11.67
CA ASP A 137 4.85 7.40 -12.12
C ASP A 137 3.34 7.29 -11.98
N MET A 138 2.68 8.44 -12.08
CA MET A 138 1.23 8.56 -12.03
C MET A 138 0.74 9.56 -13.07
N GLU A 139 -0.20 9.15 -13.91
CA GLU A 139 -0.81 9.99 -14.92
C GLU A 139 -2.30 10.23 -14.59
N LEU A 140 -2.71 11.50 -14.66
CA LEU A 140 -4.13 11.85 -14.53
C LEU A 140 -4.88 11.52 -15.82
N VAL A 141 -5.81 10.58 -15.75
CA VAL A 141 -6.63 10.14 -16.91
C VAL A 141 -7.94 10.91 -17.01
N ALA A 142 -8.60 11.17 -15.89
CA ALA A 142 -9.87 11.87 -15.87
C ALA A 142 -10.10 12.60 -14.54
N ARG A 143 -10.84 13.74 -14.63
CA ARG A 143 -11.35 14.51 -13.49
C ARG A 143 -12.87 14.62 -13.60
N ARG A 144 -13.57 13.57 -13.25
CA ARG A 144 -15.04 13.58 -13.24
C ARG A 144 -15.53 12.73 -12.08
N ASN A 145 -16.24 13.36 -11.15
CA ASN A 145 -16.64 12.72 -9.89
C ASN A 145 -15.39 12.14 -9.16
N GLY A 146 -14.48 13.04 -8.76
CA GLY A 146 -13.16 12.72 -8.28
C GLY A 146 -12.10 12.72 -9.39
N ALA A 147 -11.00 11.98 -9.17
CA ALA A 147 -9.93 11.79 -10.14
C ALA A 147 -9.70 10.30 -10.41
N LEU A 148 -9.41 9.97 -11.67
CA LEU A 148 -8.89 8.68 -12.09
C LEU A 148 -7.45 8.86 -12.51
N VAL A 149 -6.55 8.14 -11.88
CA VAL A 149 -5.12 8.16 -12.21
C VAL A 149 -4.66 6.77 -12.64
N ARG A 150 -3.78 6.72 -13.64
CA ARG A 150 -3.10 5.53 -14.09
C ARG A 150 -1.75 5.44 -13.41
N MET A 151 -1.44 4.29 -12.86
CA MET A 151 -0.14 4.00 -12.26
C MET A 151 0.80 3.44 -13.32
N ILE A 152 2.01 3.96 -13.38
CA ILE A 152 3.01 3.61 -14.41
C ILE A 152 4.26 3.10 -13.71
N GLY A 153 4.63 1.85 -14.02
CA GLY A 153 5.83 1.21 -13.48
C GLY A 153 6.21 -0.01 -14.31
N HIS A 154 7.47 -0.41 -14.23
CA HIS A 154 8.03 -1.52 -15.01
C HIS A 154 8.04 -2.86 -14.26
N ASP A 155 7.81 -2.83 -12.96
CA ASP A 155 7.86 -3.97 -12.04
C ASP A 155 6.58 -4.04 -11.23
N TRP A 156 5.89 -5.18 -11.25
CA TRP A 156 4.60 -5.36 -10.59
C TRP A 156 4.68 -5.29 -9.07
N LEU A 157 5.81 -5.70 -8.47
CA LEU A 157 6.03 -5.58 -7.03
C LEU A 157 6.14 -4.10 -6.64
N ARG A 158 6.98 -3.33 -7.35
CA ARG A 158 7.11 -1.88 -7.15
C ARG A 158 5.80 -1.15 -7.39
N LEU A 159 5.07 -1.54 -8.43
CA LEU A 159 3.77 -0.96 -8.73
C LEU A 159 2.77 -1.21 -7.60
N GLY A 160 2.82 -2.38 -6.98
CA GLY A 160 2.02 -2.70 -5.79
C GLY A 160 2.39 -1.83 -4.57
N GLU A 161 3.68 -1.57 -4.34
CA GLU A 161 4.14 -0.63 -3.30
C GLU A 161 3.60 0.77 -3.58
N ALA A 162 3.71 1.26 -4.82
CA ALA A 162 3.25 2.58 -5.23
C ALA A 162 1.72 2.73 -5.12
N VAL A 163 0.95 1.73 -5.54
CA VAL A 163 -0.50 1.71 -5.35
C VAL A 163 -0.85 1.83 -3.87
N SER A 164 -0.21 1.05 -3.01
CA SER A 164 -0.41 1.13 -1.57
C SER A 164 -0.05 2.51 -1.02
N SER A 165 1.07 3.09 -1.43
CA SER A 165 1.51 4.44 -1.04
C SER A 165 0.47 5.50 -1.40
N VAL A 166 -0.03 5.48 -2.65
CA VAL A 166 -1.07 6.41 -3.13
C VAL A 166 -2.38 6.24 -2.35
N LEU A 167 -2.80 5.00 -2.05
CA LEU A 167 -4.02 4.73 -1.28
C LEU A 167 -3.91 5.22 0.17
N LEU A 168 -2.76 5.05 0.83
CA LEU A 168 -2.53 5.58 2.17
C LEU A 168 -2.46 7.11 2.17
N ALA A 169 -1.75 7.70 1.21
CA ALA A 169 -1.68 9.15 1.03
C ALA A 169 -3.07 9.76 0.79
N SER A 170 -3.92 9.12 -0.04
CA SER A 170 -5.32 9.52 -0.22
C SER A 170 -6.08 9.54 1.10
N THR A 171 -5.90 8.49 1.93
CA THR A 171 -6.57 8.39 3.23
C THR A 171 -6.10 9.47 4.21
N VAL A 172 -4.80 9.80 4.22
CA VAL A 172 -4.25 10.91 5.03
C VAL A 172 -4.87 12.25 4.61
N TRP A 173 -5.15 12.45 3.31
CA TRP A 173 -5.86 13.62 2.78
C TRP A 173 -7.37 13.62 3.05
N GLY A 174 -7.91 12.56 3.65
CA GLY A 174 -9.35 12.40 3.87
C GLY A 174 -10.14 12.02 2.61
N LEU A 175 -9.45 11.61 1.55
CA LEU A 175 -10.06 11.13 0.31
C LEU A 175 -10.37 9.63 0.40
N ALA A 176 -11.52 9.25 -0.14
CA ALA A 176 -11.81 7.85 -0.44
C ALA A 176 -11.03 7.43 -1.70
N SER A 177 -10.63 6.16 -1.74
CA SER A 177 -9.85 5.65 -2.86
C SER A 177 -10.11 4.16 -3.13
N GLN A 178 -9.89 3.76 -4.39
CA GLN A 178 -10.01 2.38 -4.84
C GLN A 178 -8.99 2.10 -5.94
N ALA A 179 -8.23 1.02 -5.78
CA ALA A 179 -7.39 0.49 -6.86
C ALA A 179 -8.22 -0.40 -7.80
N LEU A 180 -7.93 -0.31 -9.08
CA LEU A 180 -8.58 -1.05 -10.15
C LEU A 180 -7.50 -1.65 -11.06
N LEU A 181 -7.72 -2.88 -11.51
CA LEU A 181 -6.92 -3.52 -12.57
C LEU A 181 -7.82 -3.72 -13.78
N HIS A 182 -7.43 -3.15 -14.93
CA HIS A 182 -8.19 -3.23 -16.16
C HIS A 182 -7.24 -3.36 -17.34
N ASP A 183 -7.43 -4.38 -18.18
CA ASP A 183 -6.62 -4.67 -19.37
C ASP A 183 -5.08 -4.69 -19.10
N GLY A 184 -4.66 -5.16 -17.92
CA GLY A 184 -3.26 -5.21 -17.54
C GLY A 184 -2.68 -3.86 -17.11
N GLU A 185 -3.49 -2.83 -16.96
CA GLU A 185 -3.12 -1.53 -16.41
C GLU A 185 -3.72 -1.32 -15.02
N VAL A 186 -2.99 -0.62 -14.17
CA VAL A 186 -3.42 -0.31 -12.80
C VAL A 186 -3.89 1.13 -12.71
N PHE A 187 -5.08 1.31 -12.19
CA PHE A 187 -5.68 2.61 -11.94
C PHE A 187 -5.99 2.79 -10.47
N VAL A 188 -6.00 4.05 -10.02
CA VAL A 188 -6.53 4.42 -8.71
C VAL A 188 -7.58 5.51 -8.92
N ARG A 189 -8.77 5.26 -8.38
CA ARG A 189 -9.81 6.28 -8.24
C ARG A 189 -9.63 6.96 -6.90
N VAL A 190 -9.70 8.29 -6.86
CA VAL A 190 -9.68 9.09 -5.63
C VAL A 190 -10.75 10.16 -5.67
N GLY A 191 -11.37 10.47 -4.54
CA GLY A 191 -12.41 11.49 -4.49
C GLY A 191 -13.04 11.64 -3.10
N TRP A 192 -13.98 12.56 -3.00
CA TRP A 192 -14.72 12.82 -1.78
C TRP A 192 -15.91 11.87 -1.63
N GLN A 193 -16.09 11.34 -0.45
CA GLN A 193 -17.23 10.49 -0.13
C GLN A 193 -18.43 11.32 0.30
N SER A 194 -19.63 10.90 -0.11
CA SER A 194 -20.86 11.51 0.44
C SER A 194 -20.96 11.24 1.93
N PRO A 195 -21.18 12.26 2.78
CA PRO A 195 -21.39 12.07 4.21
C PRO A 195 -22.64 11.23 4.51
N ASN A 196 -23.59 11.17 3.57
CA ASN A 196 -24.82 10.38 3.67
C ASN A 196 -24.71 9.00 2.97
N ALA A 197 -23.54 8.61 2.53
CA ALA A 197 -23.35 7.30 1.93
C ALA A 197 -23.56 6.21 2.99
N GLU A 198 -24.44 5.25 2.70
CA GLU A 198 -24.63 4.10 3.58
C GLU A 198 -23.28 3.42 3.87
N PRO A 199 -23.06 2.97 5.11
CA PRO A 199 -21.85 2.22 5.44
C PRO A 199 -21.68 1.05 4.49
N LEU A 200 -20.44 0.83 4.02
CA LEU A 200 -20.13 -0.37 3.22
C LEU A 200 -20.44 -1.62 4.09
N PRO A 201 -21.04 -2.65 3.52
CA PRO A 201 -21.26 -3.91 4.23
C PRO A 201 -19.91 -4.46 4.72
N GLN A 202 -19.89 -5.08 5.88
CA GLN A 202 -18.66 -5.59 6.52
C GLN A 202 -17.94 -6.65 5.67
N SER A 203 -18.62 -7.23 4.67
CA SER A 203 -18.07 -8.18 3.69
C SER A 203 -17.19 -7.56 2.59
N ALA A 204 -17.08 -6.23 2.53
CA ALA A 204 -16.21 -5.51 1.58
C ALA A 204 -14.80 -5.21 2.16
N ARG A 205 -14.32 -6.11 3.03
CA ARG A 205 -12.98 -6.04 3.63
C ARG A 205 -11.96 -6.74 2.78
#